data_01ec7e7895b07fb19f18580087d13f95
#
_entry.id   01ec7e7895b07fb19f18580087d13f95
#
_cell.length_a   1.000
_cell.length_b   1.000
_cell.length_c   1.000
_cell.angle_alpha   90.00
_cell.angle_beta   90.00
_cell.angle_gamma   90.00
#
_symmetry.space_group_name_H-M   'P 1'
#
loop_
_entity.id
_entity.type
_entity.pdbx_description
1 polymer ?
#
loop_
_entity_poly.entity_id
_entity_poly.type
_entity_poly.pdbx_seq_one_letter_code
_entity_poly.pdbx_strand_id
1 'polypeptide(L)'
;MRKSDVLEFDGGGRFSTANSWIHAERVTQSYELILVTKGTAHLFEGDRRYSLKPNDYIILHPGVPHGGFAHSDGAVEFYWLHFFNPPASFSYLEQPCSGHLDESGSLIQIIRQILHISNPPAYPAKTADHLLYVLLAELTVLREQNEPQNALAARVHEYIRSHSYLPLTAAEVAEALQYHPDHLSRVLKNCYGFTLQQDIANERLNRAKYLLQTTDLTVSQIAMELGYEEPNLFEKFFRYHTDTTPTSYRNSFAGMHTNHI
;
A
#
# COMPACT_ATOMS: atom_id res chain seq x y z
N MET A 1 19.10 -25.91 18.39
CA MET A 1 18.88 -24.44 18.43
C MET A 1 17.42 -24.20 18.05
N ARG A 2 16.61 -23.56 18.89
CA ARG A 2 15.27 -23.11 18.47
C ARG A 2 15.47 -22.06 17.37
N LYS A 3 14.90 -22.27 16.16
CA LYS A 3 14.82 -21.21 15.16
C LYS A 3 14.06 -20.05 15.81
N SER A 4 14.60 -18.85 15.70
CA SER A 4 13.92 -17.61 16.10
C SER A 4 12.66 -17.50 15.25
N ASP A 5 11.48 -17.36 15.86
CA ASP A 5 10.20 -17.10 15.15
C ASP A 5 10.09 -15.61 14.72
N VAL A 6 11.21 -14.93 14.59
CA VAL A 6 11.31 -13.50 14.27
C VAL A 6 11.92 -13.34 12.89
N LEU A 7 11.33 -12.46 12.07
CA LEU A 7 11.86 -12.07 10.77
C LEU A 7 13.35 -11.72 10.88
N GLU A 8 14.16 -12.28 10.01
CA GLU A 8 15.62 -12.13 10.02
C GLU A 8 16.13 -11.90 8.60
N PHE A 9 16.83 -10.80 8.41
CA PHE A 9 17.58 -10.51 7.18
C PHE A 9 18.90 -11.30 7.20
N ASP A 10 19.17 -12.07 6.13
CA ASP A 10 20.37 -12.91 6.03
C ASP A 10 21.46 -12.28 5.13
N GLY A 11 21.02 -11.58 4.07
CA GLY A 11 21.94 -10.94 3.15
C GLY A 11 21.24 -10.40 1.92
N GLY A 12 21.97 -9.61 1.13
CA GLY A 12 21.41 -9.03 -0.08
C GLY A 12 22.44 -8.26 -0.91
N GLY A 13 22.04 -7.86 -2.09
CA GLY A 13 22.89 -7.12 -2.98
C GLY A 13 22.16 -6.60 -4.23
N ARG A 14 22.95 -5.92 -5.06
CA ARG A 14 22.58 -5.55 -6.42
C ARG A 14 23.45 -6.34 -7.39
N PHE A 15 22.82 -7.08 -8.27
CA PHE A 15 23.48 -7.72 -9.39
C PHE A 15 23.36 -6.83 -10.62
N SER A 16 24.45 -6.74 -11.41
CA SER A 16 24.48 -6.01 -12.68
C SER A 16 25.50 -6.64 -13.61
N THR A 17 25.08 -6.93 -14.84
CA THR A 17 25.96 -7.39 -15.92
C THR A 17 25.56 -6.74 -17.24
N ALA A 18 26.55 -6.47 -18.09
CA ALA A 18 26.32 -6.03 -19.47
C ALA A 18 26.18 -7.21 -20.46
N ASN A 19 26.55 -8.42 -20.02
CA ASN A 19 26.57 -9.61 -20.85
C ASN A 19 25.33 -10.48 -20.61
N SER A 20 25.09 -11.41 -21.53
CA SER A 20 24.10 -12.48 -21.33
C SER A 20 24.41 -13.26 -20.05
N TRP A 21 23.38 -13.54 -19.26
CA TRP A 21 23.48 -14.14 -17.95
C TRP A 21 22.39 -15.18 -17.72
N ILE A 22 22.73 -16.21 -16.98
CA ILE A 22 21.80 -17.21 -16.48
C ILE A 22 22.00 -17.41 -14.98
N HIS A 23 20.92 -17.49 -14.24
CA HIS A 23 20.96 -17.75 -12.81
C HIS A 23 21.44 -19.17 -12.54
N ALA A 24 22.43 -19.33 -11.64
CA ALA A 24 22.89 -20.67 -11.24
C ALA A 24 21.75 -21.42 -10.50
N GLU A 25 21.58 -22.69 -10.83
CA GLU A 25 20.62 -23.55 -10.14
C GLU A 25 21.08 -23.83 -8.71
N ARG A 26 20.16 -23.71 -7.75
CA ARG A 26 20.42 -23.93 -6.32
C ARG A 26 19.15 -24.24 -5.54
N VAL A 27 19.35 -24.69 -4.30
CA VAL A 27 18.31 -24.80 -3.28
C VAL A 27 18.77 -24.02 -2.06
N THR A 28 18.04 -22.99 -1.68
CA THR A 28 18.33 -22.18 -0.49
C THR A 28 17.42 -22.58 0.67
N GLN A 29 17.81 -22.25 1.90
CA GLN A 29 16.98 -22.45 3.09
C GLN A 29 16.27 -21.16 3.53
N SER A 30 16.52 -20.07 2.81
CA SER A 30 15.92 -18.74 3.00
C SER A 30 14.92 -18.45 1.89
N TYR A 31 14.01 -17.55 2.14
CA TYR A 31 13.31 -16.83 1.07
C TYR A 31 14.29 -15.94 0.32
N GLU A 32 14.09 -15.75 -0.98
CA GLU A 32 14.87 -14.80 -1.78
C GLU A 32 13.91 -13.88 -2.55
N LEU A 33 13.89 -12.58 -2.21
CA LEU A 33 13.24 -11.56 -3.01
C LEU A 33 14.20 -11.14 -4.13
N ILE A 34 13.72 -11.18 -5.39
CA ILE A 34 14.41 -10.60 -6.54
C ILE A 34 13.49 -9.52 -7.15
N LEU A 35 14.03 -8.31 -7.35
CA LEU A 35 13.35 -7.19 -8.02
C LEU A 35 14.19 -6.75 -9.22
N VAL A 36 13.67 -6.96 -10.43
CA VAL A 36 14.37 -6.61 -11.68
C VAL A 36 14.25 -5.11 -11.94
N THR A 37 15.37 -4.46 -12.27
CA THR A 37 15.43 -3.03 -12.59
C THR A 37 15.84 -2.76 -14.04
N LYS A 38 16.46 -3.75 -14.72
CA LYS A 38 16.86 -3.62 -16.12
C LYS A 38 16.96 -4.99 -16.80
N GLY A 39 16.59 -5.04 -18.08
CA GLY A 39 16.66 -6.27 -18.89
C GLY A 39 15.59 -7.28 -18.52
N THR A 40 15.83 -8.56 -18.85
CA THR A 40 14.91 -9.65 -18.54
C THR A 40 15.66 -10.80 -17.87
N ALA A 41 15.20 -11.21 -16.70
CA ALA A 41 15.69 -12.38 -15.99
C ALA A 41 14.74 -13.57 -16.22
N HIS A 42 15.28 -14.71 -16.69
CA HIS A 42 14.51 -15.93 -16.93
C HIS A 42 14.78 -16.92 -15.79
N LEU A 43 13.83 -17.05 -14.86
CA LEU A 43 13.95 -17.86 -13.66
C LEU A 43 12.93 -19.01 -13.64
N PHE A 44 13.27 -20.08 -12.94
CA PHE A 44 12.31 -21.12 -12.55
C PHE A 44 12.34 -21.33 -11.04
N GLU A 45 11.20 -21.79 -10.50
CA GLU A 45 11.07 -22.32 -9.15
C GLU A 45 10.22 -23.60 -9.22
N GLY A 46 10.79 -24.74 -8.90
CA GLY A 46 10.15 -26.03 -9.14
C GLY A 46 9.79 -26.19 -10.63
N ASP A 47 8.52 -26.47 -10.90
CA ASP A 47 8.03 -26.64 -12.28
C ASP A 47 7.58 -25.31 -12.96
N ARG A 48 7.63 -24.20 -12.24
CA ARG A 48 7.14 -22.89 -12.73
C ARG A 48 8.27 -22.09 -13.34
N ARG A 49 7.98 -21.36 -14.44
CA ARG A 49 8.92 -20.49 -15.15
C ARG A 49 8.42 -19.06 -15.19
N TYR A 50 9.36 -18.12 -15.02
CA TYR A 50 9.10 -16.68 -14.93
C TYR A 50 10.08 -15.92 -15.83
N SER A 51 9.56 -15.01 -16.66
CA SER A 51 10.38 -14.07 -17.45
C SER A 51 10.14 -12.66 -16.89
N LEU A 52 11.01 -12.26 -15.97
CA LEU A 52 10.88 -11.03 -15.19
C LEU A 52 11.50 -9.86 -15.93
N LYS A 53 10.73 -8.80 -16.13
CA LYS A 53 11.10 -7.52 -16.75
C LYS A 53 11.32 -6.44 -15.69
N PRO A 54 11.77 -5.24 -16.04
CA PRO A 54 11.88 -4.14 -15.08
C PRO A 54 10.55 -3.90 -14.35
N ASN A 55 10.65 -3.70 -13.03
CA ASN A 55 9.56 -3.62 -12.05
C ASN A 55 8.84 -4.94 -11.76
N ASP A 56 9.27 -6.06 -12.35
CA ASP A 56 8.78 -7.37 -11.91
C ASP A 56 9.60 -7.83 -10.70
N TYR A 57 8.91 -8.50 -9.79
CA TYR A 57 9.53 -9.15 -8.64
C TYR A 57 9.11 -10.62 -8.56
N ILE A 58 9.94 -11.41 -7.87
CA ILE A 58 9.63 -12.77 -7.44
C ILE A 58 10.15 -12.97 -6.02
N ILE A 59 9.44 -13.77 -5.24
CA ILE A 59 9.93 -14.29 -3.97
C ILE A 59 10.03 -15.80 -4.11
N LEU A 60 11.27 -16.30 -4.08
CA LEU A 60 11.62 -17.71 -4.15
C LEU A 60 11.54 -18.33 -2.75
N HIS A 61 11.09 -19.58 -2.67
CA HIS A 61 10.79 -20.25 -1.40
C HIS A 61 11.93 -21.15 -0.92
N PRO A 62 12.11 -21.26 0.41
CA PRO A 62 13.09 -22.15 0.99
C PRO A 62 12.80 -23.61 0.63
N GLY A 63 13.86 -24.37 0.35
CA GLY A 63 13.78 -25.79 0.04
C GLY A 63 13.28 -26.12 -1.37
N VAL A 64 12.88 -25.14 -2.18
CA VAL A 64 12.45 -25.36 -3.56
C VAL A 64 13.62 -25.10 -4.52
N PRO A 65 13.93 -26.05 -5.44
CA PRO A 65 14.95 -25.83 -6.48
C PRO A 65 14.58 -24.64 -7.36
N HIS A 66 15.51 -23.71 -7.56
CA HIS A 66 15.34 -22.55 -8.43
C HIS A 66 16.61 -22.21 -9.19
N GLY A 67 16.48 -21.53 -10.31
CA GLY A 67 17.60 -21.14 -11.17
C GLY A 67 17.12 -20.46 -12.44
N GLY A 68 18.04 -20.32 -13.40
CA GLY A 68 17.70 -19.80 -14.74
C GLY A 68 17.31 -20.93 -15.68
N PHE A 69 16.24 -20.77 -16.45
CA PHE A 69 15.86 -21.71 -17.51
C PHE A 69 16.30 -21.24 -18.89
N ALA A 70 16.70 -19.99 -19.04
CA ALA A 70 17.25 -19.42 -20.26
C ALA A 70 18.23 -18.28 -19.94
N HIS A 71 19.11 -17.99 -20.88
CA HIS A 71 19.98 -16.82 -20.79
C HIS A 71 19.19 -15.52 -21.00
N SER A 72 19.58 -14.43 -20.33
CA SER A 72 19.11 -13.09 -20.65
C SER A 72 19.57 -12.64 -22.03
N ASP A 73 18.73 -11.81 -22.70
CA ASP A 73 19.06 -11.30 -24.06
C ASP A 73 20.15 -10.20 -24.08
N GLY A 74 20.81 -9.98 -22.95
CA GLY A 74 21.86 -8.96 -22.77
C GLY A 74 21.96 -8.51 -21.33
N ALA A 75 22.17 -7.21 -21.14
CA ALA A 75 22.32 -6.62 -19.82
C ALA A 75 21.12 -6.89 -18.92
N VAL A 76 21.38 -7.32 -17.69
CA VAL A 76 20.37 -7.50 -16.66
C VAL A 76 20.84 -6.90 -15.33
N GLU A 77 19.92 -6.24 -14.64
CA GLU A 77 20.17 -5.70 -13.31
C GLU A 77 18.97 -6.01 -12.40
N PHE A 78 19.26 -6.42 -11.17
CA PHE A 78 18.25 -6.67 -10.16
C PHE A 78 18.82 -6.50 -8.75
N TYR A 79 17.95 -6.25 -7.79
CA TYR A 79 18.22 -6.39 -6.37
C TYR A 79 17.79 -7.77 -5.91
N TRP A 80 18.52 -8.34 -4.92
CA TRP A 80 18.17 -9.58 -4.26
C TRP A 80 18.38 -9.47 -2.76
N LEU A 81 17.47 -10.07 -1.98
CA LEU A 81 17.51 -10.13 -0.52
C LEU A 81 17.15 -11.53 -0.05
N HIS A 82 17.95 -12.11 0.84
CA HIS A 82 17.63 -13.33 1.55
C HIS A 82 17.11 -13.05 2.94
N PHE A 83 16.09 -13.81 3.38
CA PHE A 83 15.52 -13.66 4.71
C PHE A 83 14.86 -14.94 5.21
N PHE A 84 14.63 -15.00 6.55
CA PHE A 84 14.00 -16.11 7.24
C PHE A 84 12.78 -15.64 8.02
N ASN A 85 11.89 -16.59 8.35
CA ASN A 85 10.78 -16.46 9.29
C ASN A 85 9.90 -15.23 9.07
N PRO A 86 9.33 -15.02 7.86
CA PRO A 86 8.38 -13.94 7.67
C PRO A 86 7.15 -14.14 8.58
N PRO A 87 6.63 -13.07 9.22
CA PRO A 87 5.42 -13.15 10.01
C PRO A 87 4.21 -13.64 9.20
N ALA A 88 3.29 -14.34 9.85
CA ALA A 88 2.06 -14.85 9.23
C ALA A 88 1.16 -13.73 8.66
N SER A 89 1.35 -12.47 9.08
CA SER A 89 0.71 -11.30 8.46
C SER A 89 1.04 -11.11 6.98
N PHE A 90 2.12 -11.73 6.50
CA PHE A 90 2.50 -11.77 5.09
C PHE A 90 2.11 -13.12 4.45
N SER A 91 0.84 -13.51 4.60
CA SER A 91 0.30 -14.79 4.12
C SER A 91 0.49 -15.02 2.62
N TYR A 92 0.69 -13.97 1.84
CA TYR A 92 1.00 -14.08 0.42
C TYR A 92 2.36 -14.76 0.13
N LEU A 93 3.24 -14.86 1.15
CA LEU A 93 4.51 -15.59 1.04
C LEU A 93 4.35 -17.10 1.21
N GLU A 94 3.18 -17.61 1.54
CA GLU A 94 2.91 -19.07 1.64
C GLU A 94 2.73 -19.73 0.27
N GLN A 95 2.57 -18.93 -0.78
CA GLN A 95 2.37 -19.39 -2.16
C GLN A 95 3.39 -18.73 -3.10
N PRO A 96 3.67 -19.34 -4.27
CA PRO A 96 4.55 -18.73 -5.26
C PRO A 96 4.14 -17.30 -5.55
N CYS A 97 5.05 -16.39 -5.26
CA CYS A 97 4.80 -14.96 -5.20
C CYS A 97 5.65 -14.23 -6.23
N SER A 98 5.01 -13.83 -7.32
CA SER A 98 5.61 -12.94 -8.33
C SER A 98 4.57 -11.94 -8.80
N GLY A 99 5.01 -10.81 -9.35
CA GLY A 99 4.12 -9.80 -9.90
C GLY A 99 4.87 -8.66 -10.55
N HIS A 100 4.09 -7.76 -11.14
CA HIS A 100 4.54 -6.49 -11.68
C HIS A 100 4.15 -5.35 -10.74
N LEU A 101 4.99 -4.33 -10.65
CA LEU A 101 4.72 -3.11 -9.88
C LEU A 101 4.70 -1.93 -10.86
N ASP A 102 3.63 -1.14 -10.86
CA ASP A 102 3.56 0.07 -11.69
C ASP A 102 4.66 1.06 -11.32
N GLU A 103 4.97 1.17 -10.02
CA GLU A 103 6.10 1.91 -9.48
C GLU A 103 6.85 1.08 -8.43
N SER A 104 8.16 0.92 -8.62
CA SER A 104 9.05 0.20 -7.69
C SER A 104 9.98 1.12 -6.89
N GLY A 105 9.84 2.45 -7.05
CA GLY A 105 10.75 3.43 -6.49
C GLY A 105 10.86 3.38 -4.96
N SER A 106 9.75 3.26 -4.25
CA SER A 106 9.70 3.15 -2.79
C SER A 106 10.42 1.89 -2.30
N LEU A 107 10.16 0.73 -2.92
CA LEU A 107 10.83 -0.53 -2.59
C LEU A 107 12.34 -0.45 -2.82
N ILE A 108 12.77 0.12 -3.96
CA ILE A 108 14.20 0.28 -4.28
C ILE A 108 14.89 1.16 -3.24
N GLN A 109 14.24 2.22 -2.74
CA GLN A 109 14.79 3.06 -1.69
C GLN A 109 14.98 2.28 -0.39
N ILE A 110 13.99 1.49 0.03
CA ILE A 110 14.07 0.66 1.24
C ILE A 110 15.16 -0.40 1.08
N ILE A 111 15.23 -1.10 -0.08
CA ILE A 111 16.26 -2.09 -0.37
C ILE A 111 17.66 -1.46 -0.26
N ARG A 112 17.87 -0.30 -0.87
CA ARG A 112 19.16 0.42 -0.78
C ARG A 112 19.51 0.78 0.65
N GLN A 113 18.54 1.15 1.47
CA GLN A 113 18.76 1.44 2.89
C GLN A 113 19.13 0.17 3.66
N ILE A 114 18.46 -0.96 3.41
CA ILE A 114 18.84 -2.26 3.99
C ILE A 114 20.28 -2.61 3.65
N LEU A 115 20.65 -2.52 2.37
CA LEU A 115 22.02 -2.83 1.93
C LEU A 115 23.07 -1.87 2.51
N HIS A 116 22.73 -0.58 2.66
CA HIS A 116 23.60 0.41 3.28
C HIS A 116 23.90 0.07 4.74
N ILE A 117 22.90 -0.26 5.54
CA ILE A 117 23.06 -0.52 6.97
C ILE A 117 23.67 -1.89 7.26
N SER A 118 23.59 -2.81 6.31
CA SER A 118 24.14 -4.18 6.47
C SER A 118 25.63 -4.25 6.21
N ASN A 119 26.26 -3.20 5.63
CA ASN A 119 27.67 -3.20 5.26
C ASN A 119 28.30 -1.78 5.29
N PRO A 120 29.16 -1.42 6.25
CA PRO A 120 29.65 -2.19 7.39
C PRO A 120 28.64 -2.24 8.56
N PRO A 121 28.83 -3.12 9.55
CA PRO A 121 27.91 -3.30 10.68
C PRO A 121 28.07 -2.18 11.73
N ALA A 122 27.82 -0.93 11.32
CA ALA A 122 27.86 0.24 12.20
C ALA A 122 26.53 0.52 12.93
N TYR A 123 25.48 -0.19 12.53
CA TYR A 123 24.12 -0.01 13.04
C TYR A 123 23.80 -1.06 14.14
N PRO A 124 22.85 -0.78 15.03
CA PRO A 124 22.39 -1.75 16.01
C PRO A 124 21.91 -3.05 15.35
N ALA A 125 22.13 -4.18 16.02
CA ALA A 125 21.62 -5.47 15.58
C ALA A 125 20.12 -5.38 15.28
N LYS A 126 19.66 -6.13 14.27
CA LYS A 126 18.26 -6.18 13.81
C LYS A 126 17.70 -4.90 13.13
N THR A 127 18.51 -3.88 12.91
CA THR A 127 18.04 -2.70 12.15
C THR A 127 17.63 -3.10 10.72
N ALA A 128 18.36 -4.03 10.08
CA ALA A 128 17.99 -4.57 8.77
C ALA A 128 16.67 -5.36 8.81
N ASP A 129 16.42 -6.12 9.88
CA ASP A 129 15.17 -6.89 10.05
C ASP A 129 13.94 -5.97 10.12
N HIS A 130 14.05 -4.83 10.80
CA HIS A 130 12.98 -3.85 10.87
C HIS A 130 12.69 -3.21 9.51
N LEU A 131 13.73 -2.84 8.76
CA LEU A 131 13.55 -2.31 7.40
C LEU A 131 13.03 -3.37 6.43
N LEU A 132 13.44 -4.63 6.59
CA LEU A 132 12.87 -5.73 5.83
C LEU A 132 11.37 -5.91 6.12
N TYR A 133 10.93 -5.76 7.38
CA TYR A 133 9.50 -5.75 7.71
C TYR A 133 8.76 -4.63 6.97
N VAL A 134 9.31 -3.41 6.97
CA VAL A 134 8.75 -2.27 6.23
C VAL A 134 8.71 -2.56 4.73
N LEU A 135 9.75 -3.18 4.16
CA LEU A 135 9.80 -3.57 2.76
C LEU A 135 8.66 -4.55 2.39
N LEU A 136 8.46 -5.58 3.21
CA LEU A 136 7.40 -6.57 2.98
C LEU A 136 6.00 -5.96 3.14
N ALA A 137 5.82 -5.03 4.07
CA ALA A 137 4.57 -4.29 4.24
C ALA A 137 4.29 -3.37 3.04
N GLU A 138 5.30 -2.64 2.55
CA GLU A 138 5.18 -1.82 1.33
C GLU A 138 4.85 -2.69 0.10
N LEU A 139 5.50 -3.84 -0.05
CA LEU A 139 5.20 -4.79 -1.12
C LEU A 139 3.76 -5.30 -1.04
N THR A 140 3.22 -5.51 0.17
CA THR A 140 1.81 -5.88 0.36
C THR A 140 0.88 -4.81 -0.22
N VAL A 141 1.11 -3.53 0.16
CA VAL A 141 0.31 -2.39 -0.31
C VAL A 141 0.36 -2.26 -1.84
N LEU A 142 1.58 -2.33 -2.42
CA LEU A 142 1.75 -2.22 -3.88
C LEU A 142 1.09 -3.38 -4.64
N ARG A 143 1.13 -4.60 -4.09
CA ARG A 143 0.42 -5.75 -4.66
C ARG A 143 -1.09 -5.56 -4.66
N GLU A 144 -1.63 -5.11 -3.53
CA GLU A 144 -3.06 -4.86 -3.39
C GLU A 144 -3.54 -3.76 -4.33
N GLN A 145 -2.73 -2.73 -4.55
CA GLN A 145 -3.04 -1.64 -5.49
C GLN A 145 -3.07 -2.11 -6.95
N ASN A 146 -2.24 -3.10 -7.31
CA ASN A 146 -2.17 -3.64 -8.66
C ASN A 146 -3.27 -4.67 -9.00
N GLU A 147 -4.05 -5.10 -8.01
CA GLU A 147 -5.27 -5.88 -8.27
C GLU A 147 -6.31 -4.98 -8.96
N PRO A 148 -6.91 -5.36 -10.11
CA PRO A 148 -7.85 -4.49 -10.85
C PRO A 148 -9.00 -3.95 -10.00
N GLN A 149 -9.49 -4.73 -9.03
CA GLN A 149 -10.53 -4.29 -8.11
C GLN A 149 -10.03 -3.26 -7.11
N ASN A 150 -8.81 -3.42 -6.59
CA ASN A 150 -8.20 -2.51 -5.64
C ASN A 150 -7.82 -1.18 -6.32
N ALA A 151 -7.30 -1.21 -7.54
CA ALA A 151 -7.07 -0.01 -8.36
C ALA A 151 -8.36 0.77 -8.61
N LEU A 152 -9.47 0.09 -8.90
CA LEU A 152 -10.77 0.75 -9.04
C LEU A 152 -11.27 1.31 -7.71
N ALA A 153 -11.14 0.57 -6.60
CA ALA A 153 -11.52 1.05 -5.27
C ALA A 153 -10.74 2.32 -4.89
N ALA A 154 -9.42 2.32 -5.12
CA ALA A 154 -8.57 3.48 -4.88
C ALA A 154 -8.97 4.70 -5.73
N ARG A 155 -9.27 4.51 -7.01
CA ARG A 155 -9.78 5.57 -7.90
C ARG A 155 -11.10 6.15 -7.42
N VAL A 156 -12.04 5.30 -6.98
CA VAL A 156 -13.34 5.74 -6.45
C VAL A 156 -13.14 6.56 -5.18
N HIS A 157 -12.36 6.05 -4.22
CA HIS A 157 -12.08 6.74 -2.96
C HIS A 157 -11.37 8.08 -3.19
N GLU A 158 -10.35 8.12 -4.06
CA GLU A 158 -9.64 9.36 -4.40
C GLU A 158 -10.55 10.38 -5.11
N TYR A 159 -11.44 9.92 -6.00
CA TYR A 159 -12.43 10.79 -6.62
C TYR A 159 -13.35 11.44 -5.57
N ILE A 160 -13.89 10.66 -4.63
CA ILE A 160 -14.74 11.16 -3.55
C ILE A 160 -13.97 12.16 -2.67
N ARG A 161 -12.74 11.81 -2.28
CA ARG A 161 -11.89 12.65 -1.43
C ARG A 161 -11.58 13.99 -2.10
N SER A 162 -11.16 13.98 -3.35
CA SER A 162 -10.80 15.19 -4.11
C SER A 162 -12.00 16.08 -4.43
N HIS A 163 -13.22 15.53 -4.41
CA HIS A 163 -14.48 16.25 -4.66
C HIS A 163 -15.34 16.41 -3.40
N SER A 164 -14.79 16.15 -2.20
CA SER A 164 -15.51 16.23 -0.91
C SER A 164 -16.05 17.62 -0.56
N TYR A 165 -15.63 18.66 -1.29
CA TYR A 165 -16.18 20.02 -1.22
C TYR A 165 -17.50 20.20 -1.98
N LEU A 166 -17.93 19.20 -2.76
CA LEU A 166 -19.21 19.18 -3.48
C LEU A 166 -20.22 18.29 -2.77
N PRO A 167 -21.53 18.54 -2.93
CA PRO A 167 -22.59 17.66 -2.41
C PRO A 167 -22.71 16.39 -3.27
N LEU A 168 -21.69 15.55 -3.27
CA LEU A 168 -21.64 14.33 -4.08
C LEU A 168 -22.73 13.33 -3.70
N THR A 169 -23.32 12.70 -4.72
CA THR A 169 -24.19 11.52 -4.63
C THR A 169 -23.50 10.29 -5.23
N ALA A 170 -23.96 9.11 -4.86
CA ALA A 170 -23.44 7.86 -5.44
C ALA A 170 -23.67 7.78 -6.96
N ALA A 171 -24.74 8.38 -7.47
CA ALA A 171 -25.04 8.43 -8.89
C ALA A 171 -24.03 9.29 -9.66
N GLU A 172 -23.69 10.48 -9.15
CA GLU A 172 -22.72 11.38 -9.77
C GLU A 172 -21.31 10.78 -9.79
N VAL A 173 -20.88 10.14 -8.69
CA VAL A 173 -19.59 9.41 -8.66
C VAL A 173 -19.57 8.29 -9.69
N ALA A 174 -20.64 7.52 -9.79
CA ALA A 174 -20.75 6.41 -10.73
C ALA A 174 -20.75 6.88 -12.20
N GLU A 175 -21.48 7.96 -12.50
CA GLU A 175 -21.49 8.59 -13.82
C GLU A 175 -20.11 9.11 -14.22
N ALA A 176 -19.44 9.85 -13.33
CA ALA A 176 -18.13 10.41 -13.58
C ALA A 176 -17.06 9.34 -13.84
N LEU A 177 -17.15 8.19 -13.18
CA LEU A 177 -16.23 7.08 -13.34
C LEU A 177 -16.66 6.07 -14.41
N GLN A 178 -17.85 6.25 -15.03
CA GLN A 178 -18.44 5.38 -16.04
C GLN A 178 -18.73 3.94 -15.56
N TYR A 179 -19.21 3.80 -14.34
CA TYR A 179 -19.61 2.53 -13.74
C TYR A 179 -21.02 2.59 -13.17
N HIS A 180 -21.60 1.42 -12.87
CA HIS A 180 -22.85 1.34 -12.14
C HIS A 180 -22.62 1.55 -10.63
N PRO A 181 -23.48 2.31 -9.88
CA PRO A 181 -23.27 2.58 -8.45
C PRO A 181 -23.15 1.31 -7.59
N ASP A 182 -23.94 0.28 -7.89
CA ASP A 182 -23.88 -1.01 -7.15
C ASP A 182 -22.56 -1.74 -7.37
N HIS A 183 -21.97 -1.62 -8.58
CA HIS A 183 -20.66 -2.19 -8.86
C HIS A 183 -19.58 -1.50 -8.03
N LEU A 184 -19.53 -0.17 -8.01
CA LEU A 184 -18.59 0.60 -7.21
C LEU A 184 -18.78 0.33 -5.71
N SER A 185 -20.03 0.24 -5.24
CA SER A 185 -20.35 -0.06 -3.85
C SER A 185 -19.85 -1.43 -3.43
N ARG A 186 -20.00 -2.44 -4.30
CA ARG A 186 -19.47 -3.80 -4.06
C ARG A 186 -17.94 -3.85 -4.06
N VAL A 187 -17.30 -3.13 -4.99
CA VAL A 187 -15.83 -3.01 -5.06
C VAL A 187 -15.29 -2.39 -3.79
N LEU A 188 -15.80 -1.22 -3.36
CA LEU A 188 -15.39 -0.57 -2.11
C LEU A 188 -15.63 -1.46 -0.88
N LYS A 189 -16.79 -2.15 -0.83
CA LYS A 189 -17.10 -3.03 0.30
C LYS A 189 -16.14 -4.21 0.40
N ASN A 190 -15.73 -4.79 -0.74
CA ASN A 190 -14.77 -5.89 -0.78
C ASN A 190 -13.35 -5.44 -0.40
N CYS A 191 -12.92 -4.25 -0.86
CA CYS A 191 -11.57 -3.75 -0.64
C CYS A 191 -11.39 -3.03 0.69
N TYR A 192 -12.38 -2.22 1.10
CA TYR A 192 -12.27 -1.31 2.25
C TYR A 192 -13.30 -1.56 3.37
N GLY A 193 -14.25 -2.47 3.15
CA GLY A 193 -15.27 -2.83 4.16
C GLY A 193 -16.46 -1.87 4.25
N PHE A 194 -16.52 -0.81 3.45
CA PHE A 194 -17.62 0.17 3.42
C PHE A 194 -18.20 0.35 2.01
N THR A 195 -19.45 0.76 1.93
CA THR A 195 -20.16 1.01 0.66
C THR A 195 -19.81 2.38 0.08
N LEU A 196 -20.13 2.61 -1.21
CA LEU A 196 -19.98 3.91 -1.87
C LEU A 196 -20.66 5.06 -1.10
N GLN A 197 -21.88 4.83 -0.60
CA GLN A 197 -22.60 5.82 0.20
C GLN A 197 -21.93 6.10 1.54
N GLN A 198 -21.39 5.06 2.19
CA GLN A 198 -20.63 5.22 3.43
C GLN A 198 -19.34 5.99 3.22
N ASP A 199 -18.64 5.77 2.11
CA ASP A 199 -17.42 6.51 1.77
C ASP A 199 -17.70 8.00 1.57
N ILE A 200 -18.72 8.33 0.77
CA ILE A 200 -19.19 9.72 0.58
C ILE A 200 -19.56 10.37 1.92
N ALA A 201 -20.29 9.65 2.77
CA ALA A 201 -20.67 10.17 4.10
C ALA A 201 -19.45 10.41 4.99
N ASN A 202 -18.47 9.49 4.99
CA ASN A 202 -17.24 9.63 5.76
C ASN A 202 -16.42 10.85 5.31
N GLU A 203 -16.20 11.03 4.00
CA GLU A 203 -15.46 12.16 3.47
C GLU A 203 -16.18 13.50 3.72
N ARG A 204 -17.51 13.53 3.61
CA ARG A 204 -18.32 14.70 3.99
C ARG A 204 -18.17 15.03 5.49
N LEU A 205 -18.15 14.01 6.34
CA LEU A 205 -17.92 14.18 7.77
C LEU A 205 -16.51 14.69 8.08
N ASN A 206 -15.51 14.16 7.40
CA ASN A 206 -14.11 14.62 7.53
C ASN A 206 -13.99 16.09 7.13
N ARG A 207 -14.63 16.49 6.04
CA ARG A 207 -14.67 17.89 5.59
C ARG A 207 -15.39 18.78 6.61
N ALA A 208 -16.53 18.33 7.17
CA ALA A 208 -17.23 19.04 8.22
C ALA A 208 -16.35 19.28 9.45
N LYS A 209 -15.66 18.24 9.93
CA LYS A 209 -14.73 18.33 11.05
C LYS A 209 -13.60 19.31 10.77
N TYR A 210 -13.02 19.24 9.57
CA TYR A 210 -11.97 20.18 9.15
C TYR A 210 -12.46 21.63 9.20
N LEU A 211 -13.62 21.95 8.60
CA LEU A 211 -14.17 23.31 8.59
C LEU A 211 -14.50 23.81 10.01
N LEU A 212 -15.03 22.94 10.88
CA LEU A 212 -15.32 23.28 12.27
C LEU A 212 -14.06 23.61 13.08
N GLN A 213 -12.93 22.99 12.75
CA GLN A 213 -11.65 23.17 13.47
C GLN A 213 -10.81 24.34 12.94
N THR A 214 -10.89 24.62 11.63
CA THR A 214 -9.93 25.50 10.96
C THR A 214 -10.53 26.82 10.48
N THR A 215 -11.87 27.02 10.61
CA THR A 215 -12.54 28.22 10.14
C THR A 215 -13.48 28.80 11.18
N ASP A 216 -13.79 30.10 11.05
CA ASP A 216 -14.79 30.81 11.84
C ASP A 216 -16.20 30.76 11.23
N LEU A 217 -16.41 29.94 10.20
CA LEU A 217 -17.74 29.78 9.57
C LEU A 217 -18.77 29.32 10.60
N THR A 218 -19.96 29.90 10.57
CA THR A 218 -21.06 29.43 11.41
C THR A 218 -21.48 28.00 11.01
N VAL A 219 -22.14 27.27 11.90
CA VAL A 219 -22.65 25.93 11.61
C VAL A 219 -23.57 25.93 10.38
N SER A 220 -24.38 26.98 10.22
CA SER A 220 -25.26 27.14 9.06
C SER A 220 -24.46 27.37 7.76
N GLN A 221 -23.40 28.16 7.80
CA GLN A 221 -22.53 28.36 6.64
C GLN A 221 -21.78 27.06 6.26
N ILE A 222 -21.32 26.29 7.24
CA ILE A 222 -20.70 24.97 6.99
C ILE A 222 -21.73 24.01 6.38
N ALA A 223 -22.98 24.00 6.87
CA ALA A 223 -24.05 23.20 6.28
C ALA A 223 -24.26 23.53 4.80
N MET A 224 -24.33 24.81 4.46
CA MET A 224 -24.47 25.27 3.06
C MET A 224 -23.25 24.88 2.20
N GLU A 225 -22.03 25.04 2.72
CA GLU A 225 -20.78 24.65 2.05
C GLU A 225 -20.73 23.14 1.74
N LEU A 226 -21.36 22.32 2.59
CA LEU A 226 -21.44 20.86 2.41
C LEU A 226 -22.66 20.42 1.59
N GLY A 227 -23.43 21.38 1.02
CA GLY A 227 -24.57 21.12 0.17
C GLY A 227 -25.87 20.78 0.90
N TYR A 228 -26.02 21.13 2.18
CA TYR A 228 -27.26 20.98 2.89
C TYR A 228 -28.13 22.22 2.70
N GLU A 229 -29.34 22.05 2.17
CA GLU A 229 -30.33 23.15 2.03
C GLU A 229 -30.82 23.64 3.40
N GLU A 230 -30.94 22.72 4.37
CA GLU A 230 -31.38 23.03 5.73
C GLU A 230 -30.25 22.70 6.75
N PRO A 231 -29.79 23.66 7.56
CA PRO A 231 -28.78 23.43 8.59
C PRO A 231 -29.13 22.31 9.58
N ASN A 232 -30.43 22.15 9.88
CA ASN A 232 -30.89 21.08 10.78
C ASN A 232 -30.63 19.68 10.25
N LEU A 233 -30.58 19.47 8.92
CA LEU A 233 -30.24 18.17 8.32
C LEU A 233 -28.74 17.86 8.52
N PHE A 234 -27.91 18.88 8.39
CA PHE A 234 -26.47 18.76 8.70
C PHE A 234 -26.26 18.45 10.19
N GLU A 235 -26.93 19.12 11.10
CA GLU A 235 -26.79 18.85 12.53
C GLU A 235 -27.18 17.42 12.89
N LYS A 236 -28.27 16.90 12.32
CA LYS A 236 -28.69 15.50 12.47
C LYS A 236 -27.68 14.54 11.92
N PHE A 237 -27.16 14.80 10.70
CA PHE A 237 -26.12 14.00 10.08
C PHE A 237 -24.85 13.96 10.94
N PHE A 238 -24.36 15.12 11.36
CA PHE A 238 -23.15 15.24 12.16
C PHE A 238 -23.29 14.51 13.50
N ARG A 239 -24.41 14.72 14.18
CA ARG A 239 -24.70 14.07 15.47
C ARG A 239 -24.84 12.55 15.32
N TYR A 240 -25.45 12.07 14.24
CA TYR A 240 -25.57 10.64 13.97
C TYR A 240 -24.19 9.95 13.83
N HIS A 241 -23.22 10.65 13.23
CA HIS A 241 -21.88 10.08 12.98
C HIS A 241 -20.86 10.37 14.10
N THR A 242 -21.11 11.29 15.02
CA THR A 242 -20.11 11.73 16.02
C THR A 242 -20.64 11.70 17.44
N ASP A 243 -21.91 11.38 17.66
CA ASP A 243 -22.61 11.43 18.94
C ASP A 243 -22.57 12.81 19.64
N THR A 244 -22.16 13.87 18.91
CA THR A 244 -22.06 15.23 19.44
C THR A 244 -22.61 16.26 18.45
N THR A 245 -22.92 17.47 18.91
CA THR A 245 -23.34 18.56 17.99
C THR A 245 -22.12 19.23 17.35
N PRO A 246 -22.27 19.83 16.13
CA PRO A 246 -21.19 20.59 15.49
C PRO A 246 -20.61 21.68 16.39
N THR A 247 -21.47 22.41 17.14
CA THR A 247 -21.05 23.45 18.08
C THR A 247 -20.26 22.89 19.24
N SER A 248 -20.71 21.79 19.87
CA SER A 248 -19.97 21.13 20.95
C SER A 248 -18.64 20.59 20.46
N TYR A 249 -18.61 20.02 19.24
CA TYR A 249 -17.38 19.55 18.61
C TYR A 249 -16.38 20.69 18.42
N ARG A 250 -16.77 21.84 17.86
CA ARG A 250 -15.90 23.02 17.74
C ARG A 250 -15.35 23.47 19.08
N ASN A 251 -16.22 23.60 20.09
CA ASN A 251 -15.84 24.10 21.41
C ASN A 251 -14.83 23.17 22.12
N SER A 252 -14.87 21.87 21.85
CA SER A 252 -13.89 20.93 22.40
C SER A 252 -12.45 21.18 21.93
N PHE A 253 -12.28 21.79 20.75
CA PHE A 253 -10.96 22.19 20.22
C PHE A 253 -10.55 23.61 20.59
N ALA A 254 -11.51 24.53 20.76
CA ALA A 254 -11.20 25.91 21.14
C ALA A 254 -10.50 25.99 22.52
N GLY A 255 -10.80 25.05 23.42
CA GLY A 255 -10.13 24.96 24.73
C GLY A 255 -8.71 24.44 24.68
N MET A 256 -8.28 23.77 23.62
CA MET A 256 -6.89 23.27 23.49
C MET A 256 -5.88 24.34 23.03
N HIS A 257 -6.34 25.39 22.40
CA HIS A 257 -5.46 26.47 21.92
C HIS A 257 -5.20 27.57 22.97
N THR A 258 -5.85 27.56 24.11
CA THR A 258 -5.71 28.58 25.18
C THR A 258 -4.74 28.20 26.31
N ASN A 259 -4.10 27.04 26.26
CA ASN A 259 -3.21 26.57 27.34
C ASN A 259 -1.69 26.65 27.01
N HIS A 260 -1.25 27.58 26.18
CA HIS A 260 0.16 27.91 26.00
C HIS A 260 0.36 29.42 26.07
N ILE A 261 0.32 29.96 27.27
CA ILE A 261 1.06 31.16 27.67
C ILE A 261 1.81 30.85 28.99
#